data_5a5f477a93080bd9608fd5d4d86e3c86
#
_entry.id   5a5f477a93080bd9608fd5d4d86e3c86
#
_cell.length_a   1.000
_cell.length_b   1.000
_cell.length_c   1.000
_cell.angle_alpha   90.00
_cell.angle_beta   90.00
_cell.angle_gamma   90.00
#
_symmetry.space_group_name_H-M   'P 1'
#
loop_
_entity.id
_entity.type
_entity.pdbx_description
1 polymer ?
#
loop_
_entity_poly.entity_id
_entity_poly.type
_entity_poly.pdbx_seq_one_letter_code
_entity_poly.pdbx_strand_id
1 'polypeptide(L)'
;KRYNFPFLTEYPMLYLKSKNKKTNEVFSMSWEQVYQQWLNEENIPENLKNELKDLNTDPEKCEDAFYAPLEFGTAGMRGILGAGINRMNIFTVRQATEGLARFMDTQDPETKRRGVAIAYDSRHMSPEFAMEAAKTLAKHDIPSFVFESLRPTPELSFAVRYFKAFAGIMITASHNPAAYNGYKVYGEDGGQMPPADADALTKYVRSIENPLKIDVLSDEEVAHSGLINIVGEEVDNAYLKEIKTVTINQELINEMGKELKLVYTPLHGTGKMLGEKALKQAGFEKFVLVPEQAVADPDFTTVKSPNPEEHSAFEYAIRLGEKEGADLLIATDPDADRLGAAVRMPNGDYQVLTGNQLGSIMIHYILEAHQQAGTLPQNAAVLKSIVSSELATAIAEKYNTKMFNVLTGFKFIAEKIQQYEEDHSQTFMFGFEESYGYLVKPFVRDKDAIQALVLLAEVAAFYKKQGKTLYDGLQDIFEEFGYFEEKTISVTMSGIEGSGKIKALMAKCREQAPTEFAGIQVAQTEDFKELTRTFADGQTEQLQTPPSDVLKYHLEDGSWIAIRPSGTEPKIKFYLATKATSSSEASEKIAAFEAVVNELTK
;
A
#
# COMPACT_ATOMS: atom_id res chain seq x y z
N LYS A 1 10.31 -33.47 -1.44
CA LYS A 1 11.26 -33.76 -0.33
C LYS A 1 10.87 -32.83 0.82
N ARG A 2 10.38 -33.42 1.91
CA ARG A 2 9.99 -32.70 3.15
C ARG A 2 11.27 -32.17 3.80
N TYR A 3 11.33 -30.89 4.08
CA TYR A 3 12.30 -30.31 5.01
C TYR A 3 11.66 -30.28 6.40
N ASN A 4 12.21 -31.12 7.29
CA ASN A 4 11.94 -31.07 8.73
C ASN A 4 12.76 -29.92 9.33
N PHE A 5 12.08 -28.93 9.91
CA PHE A 5 12.71 -28.01 10.83
C PHE A 5 12.61 -28.57 12.25
N PRO A 6 13.71 -28.63 13.01
CA PRO A 6 13.66 -29.00 14.42
C PRO A 6 13.16 -27.82 15.25
N PHE A 7 12.19 -28.08 16.10
CA PHE A 7 11.78 -27.22 17.20
C PHE A 7 13.00 -26.93 18.10
N LEU A 8 13.36 -25.67 18.24
CA LEU A 8 14.28 -25.21 19.27
C LEU A 8 13.46 -24.68 20.46
N THR A 9 13.49 -25.49 21.49
CA THR A 9 13.07 -25.16 22.87
C THR A 9 14.07 -24.22 23.52
N GLU A 10 13.50 -23.26 24.28
CA GLU A 10 14.10 -22.58 25.44
C GLU A 10 15.37 -21.75 25.25
N TYR A 11 15.22 -20.42 25.28
CA TYR A 11 16.27 -19.52 25.75
C TYR A 11 15.87 -18.89 27.09
N PRO A 12 16.66 -19.07 28.16
CA PRO A 12 16.41 -18.41 29.44
C PRO A 12 16.86 -16.94 29.39
N MET A 13 15.99 -16.08 29.88
CA MET A 13 16.34 -14.67 30.19
C MET A 13 17.44 -14.63 31.25
N LEU A 14 18.62 -14.20 30.88
CA LEU A 14 19.67 -13.77 31.79
C LEU A 14 19.80 -12.24 31.75
N TYR A 15 19.16 -11.61 32.71
CA TYR A 15 19.47 -10.23 33.12
C TYR A 15 20.84 -10.25 33.79
N LEU A 16 21.87 -9.78 33.10
CA LEU A 16 23.13 -9.37 33.74
C LEU A 16 23.32 -7.86 33.58
N LYS A 17 23.05 -7.13 34.69
CA LYS A 17 23.61 -5.80 34.89
C LYS A 17 25.12 -5.95 34.95
N SER A 18 25.83 -5.48 33.96
CA SER A 18 27.25 -5.22 34.02
C SER A 18 27.51 -3.76 33.70
N LYS A 19 27.86 -3.03 34.75
CA LYS A 19 28.58 -1.76 34.65
C LYS A 19 29.98 -2.07 34.15
N ASN A 20 30.25 -1.82 32.88
CA ASN A 20 31.61 -1.50 32.42
C ASN A 20 31.51 -0.60 31.19
N LYS A 21 31.72 0.70 31.44
CA LYS A 21 32.13 1.64 30.40
C LYS A 21 33.54 1.22 29.96
N LYS A 22 33.67 0.71 28.75
CA LYS A 22 34.81 0.95 27.86
C LYS A 22 34.58 0.23 26.52
N THR A 23 34.64 1.05 25.45
CA THR A 23 34.98 0.72 24.06
C THR A 23 34.01 -0.18 23.28
N ASN A 24 33.15 0.48 22.55
CA ASN A 24 32.97 0.33 21.12
C ASN A 24 32.41 1.66 20.61
N GLU A 25 33.24 2.69 20.57
CA GLU A 25 33.03 3.84 19.70
C GLU A 25 33.32 3.33 18.28
N VAL A 26 32.30 2.82 17.60
CA VAL A 26 32.26 2.95 16.16
C VAL A 26 32.20 4.46 15.91
N PHE A 27 33.29 5.05 15.41
CA PHE A 27 33.33 6.44 14.99
C PHE A 27 32.29 6.62 13.89
N SER A 28 31.06 6.94 14.26
CA SER A 28 30.09 7.45 13.29
C SER A 28 30.55 8.84 12.89
N MET A 29 30.80 9.04 11.60
CA MET A 29 31.09 10.37 11.06
C MET A 29 29.97 11.33 11.43
N SER A 30 30.30 12.59 11.78
CA SER A 30 29.28 13.62 11.95
C SER A 30 28.64 13.94 10.59
N TRP A 31 27.43 14.49 10.60
CA TRP A 31 26.74 14.85 9.36
C TRP A 31 27.56 15.81 8.49
N GLU A 32 28.32 16.72 9.10
CA GLU A 32 29.23 17.63 8.39
C GLU A 32 30.37 16.87 7.69
N GLN A 33 30.89 15.83 8.33
CA GLN A 33 31.94 14.99 7.73
C GLN A 33 31.39 14.22 6.52
N VAL A 34 30.17 13.68 6.61
CA VAL A 34 29.50 13.01 5.50
C VAL A 34 29.21 14.00 4.36
N TYR A 35 28.73 15.20 4.69
CA TYR A 35 28.53 16.26 3.69
C TYR A 35 29.84 16.65 2.98
N GLN A 36 30.95 16.81 3.71
CA GLN A 36 32.26 17.10 3.12
C GLN A 36 32.76 15.95 2.25
N GLN A 37 32.47 14.71 2.60
CA GLN A 37 32.77 13.55 1.77
C GLN A 37 32.04 13.62 0.42
N TRP A 38 30.77 13.99 0.44
CA TRP A 38 29.98 14.20 -0.77
C TRP A 38 30.49 15.36 -1.62
N LEU A 39 30.83 16.49 -1.02
CA LEU A 39 31.41 17.64 -1.74
C LEU A 39 32.72 17.33 -2.46
N ASN A 40 33.53 16.44 -1.89
CA ASN A 40 34.83 16.08 -2.43
C ASN A 40 34.80 14.90 -3.41
N GLU A 41 33.61 14.28 -3.63
CA GLU A 41 33.49 13.17 -4.56
C GLU A 41 33.42 13.67 -6.01
N GLU A 42 34.34 13.20 -6.84
CA GLU A 42 34.48 13.66 -8.23
C GLU A 42 33.35 13.18 -9.12
N ASN A 43 32.81 11.97 -8.85
CA ASN A 43 31.84 11.27 -9.71
C ASN A 43 30.37 11.59 -9.39
N ILE A 44 30.09 12.68 -8.67
CA ILE A 44 28.70 13.12 -8.42
C ILE A 44 28.15 13.82 -9.67
N PRO A 45 26.92 13.49 -10.11
CA PRO A 45 26.24 14.19 -11.19
C PRO A 45 26.13 15.70 -10.94
N GLU A 46 26.22 16.49 -12.03
CA GLU A 46 26.30 17.95 -11.93
C GLU A 46 25.09 18.59 -11.22
N ASN A 47 23.89 18.05 -11.43
CA ASN A 47 22.69 18.50 -10.72
C ASN A 47 22.81 18.33 -9.20
N LEU A 48 23.32 17.19 -8.73
CA LEU A 48 23.54 16.96 -7.30
C LEU A 48 24.71 17.79 -6.75
N LYS A 49 25.76 18.04 -7.57
CA LYS A 49 26.86 18.97 -7.19
C LYS A 49 26.35 20.39 -6.96
N ASN A 50 25.46 20.86 -7.80
CA ASN A 50 24.87 22.20 -7.64
C ASN A 50 24.00 22.27 -6.39
N GLU A 51 23.18 21.26 -6.15
CA GLU A 51 22.37 21.17 -4.92
C GLU A 51 23.23 21.13 -3.65
N LEU A 52 24.35 20.37 -3.64
CA LEU A 52 25.30 20.36 -2.53
C LEU A 52 25.88 21.76 -2.25
N LYS A 53 26.17 22.56 -3.29
CA LYS A 53 26.63 23.94 -3.11
C LYS A 53 25.55 24.82 -2.49
N ASP A 54 24.28 24.65 -2.92
CA ASP A 54 23.15 25.40 -2.39
C ASP A 54 22.89 25.04 -0.91
N LEU A 55 22.98 23.75 -0.54
CA LEU A 55 22.86 23.28 0.84
C LEU A 55 23.89 23.94 1.77
N ASN A 56 25.08 24.31 1.28
CA ASN A 56 26.08 25.00 2.07
C ASN A 56 25.61 26.38 2.59
N THR A 57 24.60 26.95 1.97
CA THR A 57 24.03 28.26 2.38
C THR A 57 22.90 28.13 3.41
N ASP A 58 22.43 26.90 3.68
CA ASP A 58 21.32 26.62 4.62
C ASP A 58 21.70 25.44 5.53
N PRO A 59 22.31 25.71 6.70
CA PRO A 59 22.78 24.65 7.60
C PRO A 59 21.69 23.70 8.09
N GLU A 60 20.45 24.18 8.29
CA GLU A 60 19.34 23.33 8.75
C GLU A 60 18.94 22.32 7.68
N LYS A 61 18.83 22.75 6.43
CA LYS A 61 18.56 21.84 5.29
C LYS A 61 19.72 20.90 5.03
N CYS A 62 20.95 21.36 5.22
CA CYS A 62 22.13 20.52 5.08
C CYS A 62 22.14 19.42 6.14
N GLU A 63 21.92 19.77 7.41
CA GLU A 63 21.79 18.79 8.49
C GLU A 63 20.66 17.80 8.18
N ASP A 64 19.47 18.25 7.80
CA ASP A 64 18.33 17.38 7.44
C ASP A 64 18.67 16.41 6.30
N ALA A 65 19.50 16.82 5.33
CA ALA A 65 19.92 15.96 4.24
C ALA A 65 20.95 14.89 4.63
N PHE A 66 21.71 15.11 5.73
CA PHE A 66 22.89 14.31 6.08
C PHE A 66 22.90 13.73 7.49
N TYR A 67 21.92 14.07 8.39
CA TYR A 67 21.95 13.66 9.79
C TYR A 67 21.86 12.15 10.02
N ALA A 68 21.18 11.43 9.14
CA ALA A 68 21.05 9.98 9.20
C ALA A 68 20.76 9.42 7.80
N PRO A 69 21.17 8.17 7.49
CA PRO A 69 20.76 7.51 6.25
C PRO A 69 19.25 7.38 6.14
N LEU A 70 18.75 7.49 4.91
CA LEU A 70 17.34 7.24 4.61
C LEU A 70 16.95 5.84 5.12
N GLU A 71 15.89 5.76 5.91
CA GLU A 71 15.50 4.52 6.53
C GLU A 71 15.01 3.51 5.48
N PHE A 72 15.62 2.33 5.48
CA PHE A 72 15.15 1.19 4.73
C PHE A 72 14.28 0.34 5.68
N GLY A 73 12.96 0.48 5.52
CA GLY A 73 11.98 -0.23 6.32
C GLY A 73 11.55 -1.55 5.69
N THR A 74 10.59 -2.24 6.30
CA THR A 74 10.07 -3.54 5.84
C THR A 74 9.41 -3.54 4.47
N ALA A 75 9.12 -2.36 3.91
CA ALA A 75 8.51 -2.19 2.58
C ALA A 75 9.44 -1.51 1.57
N GLY A 76 10.70 -1.23 1.94
CA GLY A 76 11.64 -0.45 1.16
C GLY A 76 11.93 0.93 1.77
N MET A 77 12.29 1.90 0.97
CA MET A 77 12.59 3.27 1.40
C MET A 77 11.75 4.30 0.62
N ARG A 78 11.52 5.46 1.24
CA ARG A 78 10.81 6.59 0.63
C ARG A 78 11.38 7.89 1.19
N GLY A 79 11.62 8.87 0.35
CA GLY A 79 12.16 10.17 0.78
C GLY A 79 12.02 11.25 -0.28
N ILE A 80 12.40 12.45 0.10
CA ILE A 80 12.50 13.59 -0.82
C ILE A 80 13.67 13.36 -1.76
N LEU A 81 13.48 13.71 -3.04
CA LEU A 81 14.55 13.70 -4.05
C LEU A 81 15.63 14.76 -3.69
N GLY A 82 16.90 14.41 -3.87
CA GLY A 82 17.98 15.38 -3.72
C GLY A 82 19.32 14.80 -3.27
N ALA A 83 20.27 15.67 -3.06
CA ALA A 83 21.60 15.33 -2.56
C ALA A 83 21.58 15.02 -1.06
N GLY A 84 22.26 13.94 -0.65
CA GLY A 84 22.40 13.54 0.75
C GLY A 84 22.01 12.10 1.02
N ILE A 85 22.41 11.61 2.19
CA ILE A 85 22.14 10.24 2.62
C ILE A 85 20.68 10.05 3.11
N ASN A 86 20.01 11.13 3.51
CA ASN A 86 18.60 11.16 3.90
C ASN A 86 17.70 11.61 2.73
N ARG A 87 18.11 11.35 1.51
CA ARG A 87 17.39 11.73 0.27
C ARG A 87 17.36 10.56 -0.70
N MET A 88 16.33 10.58 -1.59
CA MET A 88 16.29 9.68 -2.73
C MET A 88 17.17 10.24 -3.86
N ASN A 89 18.18 9.49 -4.21
CA ASN A 89 19.10 9.77 -5.32
C ASN A 89 19.73 8.47 -5.82
N ILE A 90 20.55 8.54 -6.88
CA ILE A 90 21.18 7.35 -7.47
C ILE A 90 22.05 6.57 -6.47
N PHE A 91 22.70 7.24 -5.51
CA PHE A 91 23.58 6.59 -4.54
C PHE A 91 22.79 5.82 -3.47
N THR A 92 21.66 6.37 -2.99
CA THR A 92 20.78 5.66 -2.06
C THR A 92 20.04 4.50 -2.74
N VAL A 93 19.71 4.63 -4.03
CA VAL A 93 19.18 3.53 -4.86
C VAL A 93 20.24 2.44 -5.06
N ARG A 94 21.46 2.80 -5.41
CA ARG A 94 22.59 1.86 -5.49
C ARG A 94 22.79 1.13 -4.16
N GLN A 95 22.77 1.84 -3.05
CA GLN A 95 22.92 1.25 -1.70
C GLN A 95 21.86 0.20 -1.40
N ALA A 96 20.59 0.52 -1.67
CA ALA A 96 19.48 -0.42 -1.48
C ALA A 96 19.63 -1.65 -2.38
N THR A 97 20.00 -1.42 -3.64
CA THR A 97 20.15 -2.51 -4.64
C THR A 97 21.39 -3.35 -4.40
N GLU A 98 22.50 -2.75 -3.98
CA GLU A 98 23.72 -3.47 -3.54
C GLU A 98 23.42 -4.38 -2.34
N GLY A 99 22.59 -3.90 -1.39
CA GLY A 99 22.11 -4.73 -0.28
C GLY A 99 21.30 -5.93 -0.77
N LEU A 100 20.40 -5.72 -1.73
CA LEU A 100 19.63 -6.81 -2.36
C LEU A 100 20.56 -7.79 -3.11
N ALA A 101 21.52 -7.28 -3.88
CA ALA A 101 22.47 -8.10 -4.61
C ALA A 101 23.30 -8.98 -3.67
N ARG A 102 23.81 -8.41 -2.56
CA ARG A 102 24.55 -9.17 -1.52
C ARG A 102 23.68 -10.21 -0.84
N PHE A 103 22.41 -9.90 -0.59
CA PHE A 103 21.45 -10.88 -0.07
C PHE A 103 21.26 -12.02 -1.07
N MET A 104 21.12 -11.73 -2.36
CA MET A 104 21.00 -12.73 -3.41
C MET A 104 22.29 -13.55 -3.59
N ASP A 105 23.46 -12.96 -3.38
CA ASP A 105 24.76 -13.66 -3.43
C ASP A 105 24.89 -14.73 -2.35
N THR A 106 24.10 -14.66 -1.29
CA THR A 106 24.04 -15.71 -0.25
C THR A 106 23.13 -16.88 -0.59
N GLN A 107 22.33 -16.75 -1.66
CA GLN A 107 21.45 -17.81 -2.15
C GLN A 107 22.21 -18.76 -3.07
N ASP A 108 21.57 -19.86 -3.45
CA ASP A 108 22.15 -20.75 -4.44
C ASP A 108 22.24 -20.09 -5.83
N PRO A 109 23.17 -20.55 -6.70
CA PRO A 109 23.41 -19.93 -8.00
C PRO A 109 22.19 -19.95 -8.95
N GLU A 110 21.27 -20.90 -8.79
CA GLU A 110 20.08 -21.01 -9.62
C GLU A 110 19.07 -19.93 -9.23
N THR A 111 18.87 -19.71 -7.94
CA THR A 111 18.06 -18.61 -7.39
C THR A 111 18.56 -17.26 -7.89
N LYS A 112 19.86 -17.03 -7.87
CA LYS A 112 20.47 -15.79 -8.39
C LYS A 112 20.16 -15.57 -9.89
N ARG A 113 20.20 -16.61 -10.72
CA ARG A 113 19.89 -16.53 -12.16
C ARG A 113 18.45 -16.19 -12.47
N ARG A 114 17.53 -16.38 -11.53
CA ARG A 114 16.11 -16.00 -11.70
C ARG A 114 15.93 -14.49 -11.84
N GLY A 115 16.88 -13.72 -11.31
CA GLY A 115 16.94 -12.27 -11.50
C GLY A 115 15.87 -11.48 -10.76
N VAL A 116 15.71 -10.22 -11.19
CA VAL A 116 14.86 -9.23 -10.53
C VAL A 116 14.00 -8.51 -11.57
N ALA A 117 12.69 -8.43 -11.36
CA ALA A 117 11.78 -7.61 -12.17
C ALA A 117 11.80 -6.15 -11.65
N ILE A 118 11.81 -5.16 -12.55
CA ILE A 118 11.90 -3.74 -12.18
C ILE A 118 10.87 -2.94 -12.95
N ALA A 119 9.99 -2.24 -12.21
CA ALA A 119 9.03 -1.28 -12.76
C ALA A 119 9.13 0.06 -12.05
N TYR A 120 8.53 1.08 -12.64
CA TYR A 120 8.59 2.44 -12.15
C TYR A 120 7.35 3.25 -12.54
N ASP A 121 7.07 4.30 -11.77
CA ASP A 121 5.96 5.22 -12.01
C ASP A 121 6.38 6.47 -12.83
N SER A 122 5.49 7.48 -12.88
CA SER A 122 5.68 8.71 -13.65
C SER A 122 6.55 9.77 -12.97
N ARG A 123 7.07 9.53 -11.77
CA ARG A 123 7.79 10.53 -10.98
C ARG A 123 9.14 10.90 -11.57
N HIS A 124 9.63 12.08 -11.18
CA HIS A 124 11.00 12.48 -11.48
C HIS A 124 11.99 11.40 -11.04
N MET A 125 12.99 11.13 -11.85
CA MET A 125 14.07 10.17 -11.65
C MET A 125 13.64 8.69 -11.61
N SER A 126 12.35 8.37 -11.79
CA SER A 126 11.91 6.96 -11.70
C SER A 126 12.54 6.06 -12.77
N PRO A 127 12.61 6.45 -14.06
CA PRO A 127 13.33 5.65 -15.08
C PRO A 127 14.82 5.51 -14.80
N GLU A 128 15.47 6.59 -14.34
CA GLU A 128 16.90 6.62 -14.04
C GLU A 128 17.20 5.70 -12.85
N PHE A 129 16.38 5.73 -11.79
CA PHE A 129 16.55 4.87 -10.63
C PHE A 129 16.32 3.39 -10.97
N ALA A 130 15.36 3.09 -11.84
CA ALA A 130 15.15 1.74 -12.33
C ALA A 130 16.38 1.19 -13.08
N MET A 131 16.98 2.02 -13.94
CA MET A 131 18.19 1.65 -14.68
C MET A 131 19.41 1.55 -13.75
N GLU A 132 19.56 2.45 -12.77
CA GLU A 132 20.64 2.37 -11.76
C GLU A 132 20.55 1.08 -10.94
N ALA A 133 19.34 0.68 -10.55
CA ALA A 133 19.13 -0.61 -9.88
C ALA A 133 19.55 -1.78 -10.78
N ALA A 134 19.15 -1.77 -12.06
CA ALA A 134 19.53 -2.81 -13.01
C ALA A 134 21.06 -2.90 -13.21
N LYS A 135 21.74 -1.74 -13.35
CA LYS A 135 23.20 -1.67 -13.48
C LYS A 135 23.93 -2.17 -12.24
N THR A 136 23.39 -1.89 -11.06
CA THR A 136 23.94 -2.39 -9.79
C THR A 136 23.81 -3.92 -9.69
N LEU A 137 22.64 -4.48 -10.02
CA LEU A 137 22.40 -5.91 -10.06
C LEU A 137 23.33 -6.62 -11.06
N ALA A 138 23.48 -6.05 -12.25
CA ALA A 138 24.31 -6.62 -13.31
C ALA A 138 25.79 -6.69 -12.92
N LYS A 139 26.28 -5.82 -12.03
CA LYS A 139 27.65 -5.90 -11.47
C LYS A 139 27.88 -7.15 -10.62
N HIS A 140 26.80 -7.72 -10.09
CA HIS A 140 26.78 -8.99 -9.36
C HIS A 140 26.40 -10.18 -10.24
N ASP A 141 26.40 -10.06 -11.57
CA ASP A 141 25.94 -11.08 -12.52
C ASP A 141 24.46 -11.51 -12.29
N ILE A 142 23.63 -10.60 -11.78
CA ILE A 142 22.20 -10.82 -11.56
C ILE A 142 21.42 -10.24 -12.75
N PRO A 143 20.64 -11.06 -13.48
CA PRO A 143 19.81 -10.56 -14.56
C PRO A 143 18.65 -9.72 -14.03
N SER A 144 18.20 -8.76 -14.83
CA SER A 144 17.02 -7.96 -14.54
C SER A 144 16.07 -7.90 -15.72
N PHE A 145 14.76 -7.74 -15.42
CA PHE A 145 13.67 -7.52 -16.36
C PHE A 145 13.10 -6.13 -16.09
N VAL A 146 13.52 -5.15 -16.89
CA VAL A 146 13.18 -3.74 -16.69
C VAL A 146 12.08 -3.34 -17.69
N PHE A 147 10.98 -2.80 -17.20
CA PHE A 147 9.94 -2.32 -18.09
C PHE A 147 10.43 -1.14 -18.96
N GLU A 148 10.06 -1.14 -20.24
CA GLU A 148 10.45 -0.14 -21.24
C GLU A 148 9.90 1.26 -20.96
N SER A 149 8.79 1.33 -20.23
CA SER A 149 8.12 2.55 -19.78
C SER A 149 7.38 2.31 -18.47
N LEU A 150 6.81 3.37 -17.90
CA LEU A 150 6.10 3.28 -16.62
C LEU A 150 5.04 2.17 -16.63
N ARG A 151 5.00 1.39 -15.54
CA ARG A 151 4.02 0.32 -15.31
C ARG A 151 3.54 0.33 -13.87
N PRO A 152 2.28 -0.13 -13.62
CA PRO A 152 1.71 -0.14 -12.29
C PRO A 152 2.36 -1.14 -11.34
N THR A 153 2.29 -0.83 -10.04
CA THR A 153 2.72 -1.72 -8.96
C THR A 153 2.14 -3.14 -9.07
N PRO A 154 0.82 -3.33 -9.35
CA PRO A 154 0.29 -4.69 -9.51
C PRO A 154 0.88 -5.44 -10.71
N GLU A 155 1.25 -4.76 -11.78
CA GLU A 155 1.91 -5.42 -12.90
C GLU A 155 3.33 -5.85 -12.57
N LEU A 156 4.06 -5.09 -11.74
CA LEU A 156 5.33 -5.57 -11.19
C LEU A 156 5.13 -6.86 -10.38
N SER A 157 4.16 -6.87 -9.47
CA SER A 157 3.81 -8.08 -8.71
C SER A 157 3.55 -9.28 -9.64
N PHE A 158 2.80 -9.06 -10.70
CA PHE A 158 2.55 -10.05 -11.74
C PHE A 158 3.83 -10.47 -12.47
N ALA A 159 4.68 -9.51 -12.88
CA ALA A 159 5.92 -9.78 -13.60
C ALA A 159 6.91 -10.65 -12.81
N VAL A 160 7.02 -10.44 -11.49
CA VAL A 160 7.83 -11.30 -10.61
C VAL A 160 7.38 -12.76 -10.73
N ARG A 161 6.07 -13.01 -10.68
CA ARG A 161 5.49 -14.36 -10.82
C ARG A 161 5.62 -14.90 -12.25
N TYR A 162 5.40 -14.06 -13.25
CA TYR A 162 5.46 -14.41 -14.67
C TYR A 162 6.85 -14.87 -15.09
N PHE A 163 7.89 -14.14 -14.71
CA PHE A 163 9.29 -14.48 -14.96
C PHE A 163 9.85 -15.49 -13.95
N LYS A 164 9.11 -15.79 -12.87
CA LYS A 164 9.63 -16.55 -11.71
C LYS A 164 10.88 -15.89 -11.15
N ALA A 165 10.94 -14.57 -11.17
CA ALA A 165 12.04 -13.80 -10.63
C ALA A 165 12.18 -14.03 -9.12
N PHE A 166 13.39 -13.85 -8.59
CA PHE A 166 13.64 -14.00 -7.16
C PHE A 166 13.06 -12.82 -6.38
N ALA A 167 13.10 -11.64 -6.97
CA ALA A 167 12.60 -10.41 -6.34
C ALA A 167 12.02 -9.45 -7.37
N GLY A 168 11.34 -8.43 -6.88
CA GLY A 168 10.89 -7.29 -7.66
C GLY A 168 11.30 -5.96 -7.04
N ILE A 169 11.50 -4.95 -7.86
CA ILE A 169 11.75 -3.57 -7.45
C ILE A 169 10.71 -2.67 -8.09
N MET A 170 10.00 -1.89 -7.27
CA MET A 170 9.11 -0.83 -7.75
C MET A 170 9.63 0.53 -7.33
N ILE A 171 9.93 1.37 -8.31
CA ILE A 171 10.35 2.75 -8.09
C ILE A 171 9.11 3.65 -8.08
N THR A 172 8.67 4.03 -6.89
CA THR A 172 7.47 4.85 -6.67
C THR A 172 7.41 5.38 -5.25
N ALA A 173 6.76 6.51 -5.07
CA ALA A 173 6.30 7.00 -3.78
C ALA A 173 4.77 7.02 -3.66
N SER A 174 4.06 6.19 -4.47
CA SER A 174 2.60 6.08 -4.50
C SER A 174 1.95 7.48 -4.66
N HIS A 175 1.10 7.89 -3.74
CA HIS A 175 0.38 9.16 -3.76
C HIS A 175 1.08 10.33 -3.06
N ASN A 176 2.34 10.19 -2.63
CA ASN A 176 3.09 11.30 -2.01
C ASN A 176 3.26 12.48 -2.99
N PRO A 177 3.51 13.71 -2.50
CA PRO A 177 3.81 14.87 -3.33
C PRO A 177 4.95 14.64 -4.33
N ALA A 178 5.04 15.47 -5.37
CA ALA A 178 6.00 15.36 -6.47
C ALA A 178 7.48 15.34 -6.05
N ALA A 179 7.80 16.00 -4.93
CA ALA A 179 9.16 16.03 -4.39
C ALA A 179 9.68 14.67 -3.88
N TYR A 180 8.81 13.67 -3.73
CA TYR A 180 9.15 12.35 -3.20
C TYR A 180 9.37 11.33 -4.30
N ASN A 181 10.26 10.36 -4.03
CA ASN A 181 10.31 9.09 -4.72
C ASN A 181 10.59 7.97 -3.71
N GLY A 182 10.60 6.73 -4.16
CA GLY A 182 10.81 5.57 -3.28
C GLY A 182 11.27 4.34 -4.04
N TYR A 183 11.59 3.31 -3.26
CA TYR A 183 12.11 2.03 -3.73
C TYR A 183 11.47 0.93 -2.88
N LYS A 184 10.53 0.20 -3.45
CA LYS A 184 9.84 -0.92 -2.80
C LYS A 184 10.45 -2.25 -3.26
N VAL A 185 10.57 -3.22 -2.36
CA VAL A 185 11.09 -4.57 -2.68
C VAL A 185 9.99 -5.61 -2.51
N TYR A 186 9.89 -6.50 -3.49
CA TYR A 186 8.94 -7.60 -3.58
C TYR A 186 9.66 -8.94 -3.53
N GLY A 187 9.06 -9.92 -2.87
CA GLY A 187 9.55 -11.29 -2.82
C GLY A 187 9.14 -12.12 -4.05
N GLU A 188 9.60 -13.34 -4.09
CA GLU A 188 9.38 -14.27 -5.22
C GLU A 188 7.91 -14.67 -5.44
N ASP A 189 7.07 -14.52 -4.43
CA ASP A 189 5.62 -14.71 -4.53
C ASP A 189 4.90 -13.54 -5.21
N GLY A 190 5.60 -12.42 -5.45
CA GLY A 190 5.05 -11.18 -6.00
C GLY A 190 4.43 -10.25 -4.95
N GLY A 191 4.46 -10.60 -3.67
CA GLY A 191 4.07 -9.74 -2.56
C GLY A 191 5.22 -8.86 -2.08
N GLN A 192 4.92 -7.81 -1.31
CA GLN A 192 5.97 -7.07 -0.62
C GLN A 192 6.77 -8.03 0.27
N MET A 193 8.09 -7.87 0.27
CA MET A 193 9.00 -8.79 0.94
C MET A 193 8.57 -9.05 2.40
N PRO A 194 8.50 -10.32 2.85
CA PRO A 194 8.12 -10.67 4.21
C PRO A 194 9.05 -10.03 5.25
N PRO A 195 8.58 -9.74 6.48
CA PRO A 195 9.38 -9.03 7.48
C PRO A 195 10.74 -9.66 7.77
N ALA A 196 10.83 -10.98 7.84
CA ALA A 196 12.10 -11.68 8.13
C ALA A 196 13.15 -11.47 7.04
N ASP A 197 12.74 -11.54 5.76
CA ASP A 197 13.62 -11.32 4.62
C ASP A 197 13.96 -9.83 4.46
N ALA A 198 12.99 -8.94 4.71
CA ALA A 198 13.20 -7.50 4.74
C ALA A 198 14.20 -7.09 5.83
N ASP A 199 14.15 -7.71 7.01
CA ASP A 199 15.12 -7.49 8.09
C ASP A 199 16.51 -8.01 7.71
N ALA A 200 16.60 -9.16 7.04
CA ALA A 200 17.86 -9.68 6.51
C ALA A 200 18.44 -8.75 5.45
N LEU A 201 17.63 -8.33 4.47
CA LEU A 201 18.02 -7.35 3.45
C LEU A 201 18.50 -6.03 4.07
N THR A 202 17.77 -5.50 5.04
CA THR A 202 18.13 -4.26 5.74
C THR A 202 19.52 -4.33 6.38
N LYS A 203 19.93 -5.49 6.91
CA LYS A 203 21.29 -5.68 7.45
C LYS A 203 22.35 -5.54 6.38
N TYR A 204 22.12 -6.08 5.18
CA TYR A 204 23.05 -5.90 4.05
C TYR A 204 23.12 -4.45 3.60
N VAL A 205 21.97 -3.77 3.45
CA VAL A 205 21.92 -2.34 3.09
C VAL A 205 22.71 -1.50 4.11
N ARG A 206 22.49 -1.72 5.41
CA ARG A 206 23.18 -1.00 6.49
C ARG A 206 24.67 -1.34 6.62
N SER A 207 25.11 -2.48 6.11
CA SER A 207 26.53 -2.86 6.10
C SER A 207 27.39 -2.10 5.09
N ILE A 208 26.77 -1.32 4.22
CA ILE A 208 27.45 -0.54 3.18
C ILE A 208 27.86 0.81 3.79
N GLU A 209 29.15 0.97 4.06
CA GLU A 209 29.72 2.14 4.74
C GLU A 209 29.72 3.41 3.86
N ASN A 210 29.94 3.25 2.55
CA ASN A 210 30.04 4.39 1.64
C ASN A 210 29.28 4.13 0.32
N PRO A 211 28.04 4.68 0.18
CA PRO A 211 27.24 4.49 -1.05
C PRO A 211 27.85 5.14 -2.29
N LEU A 212 28.74 6.13 -2.13
CA LEU A 212 29.41 6.80 -3.25
C LEU A 212 30.42 5.91 -3.98
N LYS A 213 30.84 4.81 -3.35
CA LYS A 213 31.85 3.87 -3.88
C LYS A 213 31.24 2.55 -4.39
N ILE A 214 29.92 2.47 -4.50
CA ILE A 214 29.26 1.31 -5.11
C ILE A 214 29.55 1.32 -6.61
N ASP A 215 30.12 0.25 -7.10
CA ASP A 215 30.43 0.06 -8.50
C ASP A 215 29.18 -0.39 -9.28
N VAL A 216 28.99 0.15 -10.48
CA VAL A 216 27.88 -0.18 -11.37
C VAL A 216 28.40 -0.36 -12.79
N LEU A 217 27.68 -1.12 -13.63
CA LEU A 217 28.05 -1.22 -15.03
C LEU A 217 27.95 0.13 -15.74
N SER A 218 28.95 0.45 -16.55
CA SER A 218 28.86 1.57 -17.51
C SER A 218 27.86 1.28 -18.63
N ASP A 219 27.42 2.28 -19.36
CA ASP A 219 26.51 2.10 -20.50
C ASP A 219 27.09 1.18 -21.59
N GLU A 220 28.40 1.21 -21.79
CA GLU A 220 29.10 0.33 -22.71
C GLU A 220 29.10 -1.12 -22.22
N GLU A 221 29.36 -1.37 -20.94
CA GLU A 221 29.28 -2.69 -20.32
C GLU A 221 27.86 -3.24 -20.36
N VAL A 222 26.84 -2.40 -20.09
CA VAL A 222 25.42 -2.78 -20.19
C VAL A 222 25.08 -3.32 -21.59
N ALA A 223 25.52 -2.64 -22.65
CA ALA A 223 25.25 -3.06 -24.02
C ALA A 223 25.81 -4.45 -24.37
N HIS A 224 26.82 -4.91 -23.66
CA HIS A 224 27.51 -6.19 -23.92
C HIS A 224 27.18 -7.27 -22.87
N SER A 225 26.59 -6.91 -21.72
CA SER A 225 26.39 -7.83 -20.60
C SER A 225 25.32 -8.89 -20.87
N GLY A 226 24.25 -8.54 -21.61
CA GLY A 226 23.07 -9.38 -21.78
C GLY A 226 22.28 -9.63 -20.48
N LEU A 227 22.58 -8.88 -19.42
CA LEU A 227 21.96 -9.07 -18.09
C LEU A 227 20.74 -8.17 -17.87
N ILE A 228 20.61 -7.08 -18.65
CA ILE A 228 19.46 -6.17 -18.54
C ILE A 228 18.52 -6.44 -19.70
N ASN A 229 17.36 -7.01 -19.41
CA ASN A 229 16.34 -7.37 -20.38
C ASN A 229 15.22 -6.32 -20.32
N ILE A 230 15.00 -5.61 -21.42
CA ILE A 230 13.88 -4.68 -21.51
C ILE A 230 12.62 -5.46 -21.88
N VAL A 231 11.57 -5.29 -21.07
CA VAL A 231 10.28 -5.99 -21.19
C VAL A 231 9.13 -4.99 -21.29
N GLY A 232 7.97 -5.44 -21.75
CA GLY A 232 6.81 -4.55 -21.92
C GLY A 232 5.58 -5.32 -22.42
N GLU A 233 5.24 -5.19 -23.70
CA GLU A 233 3.98 -5.67 -24.28
C GLU A 233 3.68 -7.15 -23.99
N GLU A 234 4.68 -8.01 -23.91
CA GLU A 234 4.49 -9.43 -23.60
C GLU A 234 3.88 -9.62 -22.19
N VAL A 235 4.36 -8.84 -21.21
CA VAL A 235 3.87 -8.87 -19.83
C VAL A 235 2.49 -8.20 -19.76
N ASP A 236 2.32 -7.04 -20.42
CA ASP A 236 1.03 -6.35 -20.53
C ASP A 236 -0.07 -7.30 -21.04
N ASN A 237 0.21 -8.03 -22.11
CA ASN A 237 -0.76 -8.96 -22.72
C ASN A 237 -1.05 -10.16 -21.81
N ALA A 238 -0.04 -10.69 -21.12
CA ALA A 238 -0.23 -11.78 -20.16
C ALA A 238 -1.06 -11.31 -18.96
N TYR A 239 -0.77 -10.14 -18.41
CA TYR A 239 -1.52 -9.52 -17.31
C TYR A 239 -2.98 -9.25 -17.73
N LEU A 240 -3.21 -8.64 -18.89
CA LEU A 240 -4.55 -8.36 -19.41
C LEU A 240 -5.35 -9.64 -19.69
N LYS A 241 -4.69 -10.75 -20.00
CA LYS A 241 -5.35 -12.05 -20.11
C LYS A 241 -5.92 -12.52 -18.77
N GLU A 242 -5.16 -12.33 -17.69
CA GLU A 242 -5.65 -12.64 -16.34
C GLU A 242 -6.74 -11.66 -15.88
N ILE A 243 -6.65 -10.37 -16.24
CA ILE A 243 -7.70 -9.37 -15.97
C ILE A 243 -9.08 -9.79 -16.48
N LYS A 244 -9.17 -10.55 -17.57
CA LYS A 244 -10.47 -11.08 -18.05
C LYS A 244 -11.18 -11.94 -17.01
N THR A 245 -10.45 -12.58 -16.11
CA THR A 245 -11.03 -13.44 -15.07
C THR A 245 -11.66 -12.65 -13.92
N VAL A 246 -11.43 -11.33 -13.86
CA VAL A 246 -12.04 -10.42 -12.88
C VAL A 246 -13.53 -10.27 -13.11
N THR A 247 -13.96 -10.22 -14.38
CA THR A 247 -15.37 -10.15 -14.75
C THR A 247 -16.12 -11.39 -14.26
N ILE A 248 -17.22 -11.17 -13.51
CA ILE A 248 -18.06 -12.23 -12.95
C ILE A 248 -19.25 -12.50 -13.88
N ASN A 249 -19.86 -11.44 -14.40
CA ASN A 249 -21.05 -11.54 -15.25
C ASN A 249 -20.84 -10.83 -16.59
N GLN A 250 -20.27 -11.55 -17.56
CA GLN A 250 -20.03 -11.01 -18.91
C GLN A 250 -21.34 -10.66 -19.65
N GLU A 251 -22.44 -11.37 -19.40
CA GLU A 251 -23.73 -11.06 -20.03
C GLU A 251 -24.27 -9.70 -19.59
N LEU A 252 -24.13 -9.39 -18.32
CA LEU A 252 -24.45 -8.07 -17.77
C LEU A 252 -23.64 -6.96 -18.48
N ILE A 253 -22.34 -7.16 -18.64
CA ILE A 253 -21.49 -6.17 -19.33
C ILE A 253 -21.86 -6.07 -20.82
N ASN A 254 -22.14 -7.17 -21.50
CA ASN A 254 -22.58 -7.16 -22.90
C ASN A 254 -23.86 -6.33 -23.09
N GLU A 255 -24.77 -6.35 -22.12
CA GLU A 255 -26.00 -5.58 -22.13
C GLU A 255 -25.78 -4.11 -21.75
N MET A 256 -25.06 -3.85 -20.65
CA MET A 256 -24.97 -2.54 -20.01
C MET A 256 -23.69 -1.76 -20.35
N GLY A 257 -22.66 -2.40 -20.87
CA GLY A 257 -21.36 -1.76 -21.14
C GLY A 257 -21.42 -0.62 -22.16
N LYS A 258 -22.45 -0.64 -23.03
CA LYS A 258 -22.76 0.47 -23.97
C LYS A 258 -23.64 1.57 -23.38
N GLU A 259 -24.20 1.34 -22.20
CA GLU A 259 -25.11 2.28 -21.54
C GLU A 259 -24.43 3.02 -20.37
N LEU A 260 -23.52 2.33 -19.66
CA LEU A 260 -22.78 2.87 -18.52
C LEU A 260 -21.77 3.91 -18.98
N LYS A 261 -21.89 5.14 -18.47
CA LYS A 261 -20.97 6.25 -18.74
C LYS A 261 -19.97 6.41 -17.59
N LEU A 262 -18.69 6.26 -17.91
CA LEU A 262 -17.61 6.37 -16.93
C LEU A 262 -16.70 7.55 -17.26
N VAL A 263 -16.19 8.22 -16.23
CA VAL A 263 -15.02 9.10 -16.31
C VAL A 263 -13.89 8.43 -15.52
N TYR A 264 -12.72 8.32 -16.13
CA TYR A 264 -11.54 7.74 -15.50
C TYR A 264 -10.38 8.73 -15.51
N THR A 265 -9.74 8.90 -14.36
CA THR A 265 -8.48 9.62 -14.24
C THR A 265 -7.39 8.74 -13.64
N PRO A 266 -6.25 8.57 -14.35
CA PRO A 266 -5.06 7.91 -13.81
C PRO A 266 -4.20 8.83 -12.93
N LEU A 267 -4.64 10.05 -12.62
CA LEU A 267 -3.90 11.05 -11.83
C LEU A 267 -2.43 11.16 -12.24
N HIS A 268 -2.18 11.33 -13.54
CA HIS A 268 -0.85 11.41 -14.16
C HIS A 268 0.01 10.14 -14.04
N GLY A 269 -0.55 9.02 -13.59
CA GLY A 269 0.16 7.81 -13.24
C GLY A 269 0.12 6.70 -14.28
N THR A 270 0.51 5.52 -13.81
CA THR A 270 0.71 4.30 -14.59
C THR A 270 -0.60 3.62 -15.02
N GLY A 271 -1.72 3.94 -14.37
CA GLY A 271 -3.00 3.27 -14.60
C GLY A 271 -3.62 3.49 -15.98
N LYS A 272 -3.19 4.52 -16.74
CA LYS A 272 -3.81 4.89 -18.02
C LYS A 272 -3.89 3.73 -19.01
N MET A 273 -2.75 3.20 -19.40
CA MET A 273 -2.66 2.26 -20.53
C MET A 273 -3.40 0.95 -20.24
N LEU A 274 -3.12 0.35 -19.10
CA LEU A 274 -3.76 -0.92 -18.71
C LEU A 274 -5.22 -0.73 -18.32
N GLY A 275 -5.58 0.35 -17.62
CA GLY A 275 -6.96 0.66 -17.27
C GLY A 275 -7.84 0.86 -18.50
N GLU A 276 -7.35 1.61 -19.50
CA GLU A 276 -8.06 1.81 -20.77
C GLU A 276 -8.24 0.50 -21.54
N LYS A 277 -7.18 -0.31 -21.66
CA LYS A 277 -7.23 -1.62 -22.31
C LYS A 277 -8.16 -2.59 -21.56
N ALA A 278 -8.12 -2.60 -20.23
CA ALA A 278 -8.94 -3.47 -19.40
C ALA A 278 -10.44 -3.15 -19.53
N LEU A 279 -10.82 -1.88 -19.47
CA LEU A 279 -12.21 -1.46 -19.66
C LEU A 279 -12.73 -1.82 -21.06
N LYS A 280 -11.96 -1.53 -22.11
CA LYS A 280 -12.33 -1.90 -23.50
C LYS A 280 -12.48 -3.40 -23.66
N GLN A 281 -11.53 -4.16 -23.14
CA GLN A 281 -11.53 -5.63 -23.22
C GLN A 281 -12.71 -6.26 -22.47
N ALA A 282 -13.15 -5.67 -21.35
CA ALA A 282 -14.31 -6.11 -20.61
C ALA A 282 -15.62 -5.84 -21.36
N GLY A 283 -15.67 -4.79 -22.21
CA GLY A 283 -16.85 -4.42 -23.00
C GLY A 283 -17.46 -3.08 -22.63
N PHE A 284 -16.76 -2.26 -21.86
CA PHE A 284 -17.18 -0.88 -21.57
C PHE A 284 -16.77 0.04 -22.73
N GLU A 285 -17.74 0.65 -23.39
CA GLU A 285 -17.50 1.47 -24.60
C GLU A 285 -17.62 2.98 -24.32
N LYS A 286 -18.43 3.38 -23.30
CA LYS A 286 -18.71 4.78 -22.98
C LYS A 286 -17.90 5.23 -21.77
N PHE A 287 -16.58 5.24 -21.89
CA PHE A 287 -15.74 5.89 -20.90
C PHE A 287 -14.87 6.96 -21.54
N VAL A 288 -14.59 8.01 -20.78
CA VAL A 288 -13.70 9.10 -21.16
C VAL A 288 -12.62 9.27 -20.11
N LEU A 289 -11.40 9.48 -20.59
CA LEU A 289 -10.28 9.86 -19.71
C LEU A 289 -10.33 11.36 -19.44
N VAL A 290 -9.91 11.78 -18.24
CA VAL A 290 -9.64 13.20 -17.96
C VAL A 290 -8.38 13.60 -18.72
N PRO A 291 -8.48 14.42 -19.80
CA PRO A 291 -7.35 14.61 -20.72
C PRO A 291 -6.12 15.22 -20.04
N GLU A 292 -6.34 16.17 -19.12
CA GLU A 292 -5.28 16.88 -18.40
C GLU A 292 -4.52 15.95 -17.45
N GLN A 293 -5.16 14.90 -16.95
CA GLN A 293 -4.61 13.94 -15.99
C GLN A 293 -4.21 12.60 -16.62
N ALA A 294 -4.53 12.40 -17.90
CA ALA A 294 -4.17 11.21 -18.67
C ALA A 294 -2.78 11.29 -19.33
N VAL A 295 -1.97 12.25 -18.92
CA VAL A 295 -0.60 12.48 -19.36
C VAL A 295 0.31 12.23 -18.16
N ALA A 296 1.40 11.48 -18.36
CA ALA A 296 2.43 11.33 -17.35
C ALA A 296 3.05 12.71 -17.03
N ASP A 297 2.89 13.14 -15.79
CA ASP A 297 3.39 14.43 -15.31
C ASP A 297 4.02 14.23 -13.94
N PRO A 298 5.36 14.28 -13.84
CA PRO A 298 6.05 14.05 -12.57
C PRO A 298 5.81 15.13 -11.51
N ASP A 299 5.33 16.32 -11.93
CA ASP A 299 5.00 17.43 -11.04
C ASP A 299 3.55 17.38 -10.52
N PHE A 300 2.71 16.48 -11.07
CA PHE A 300 1.28 16.37 -10.73
C PHE A 300 0.56 17.71 -10.76
N THR A 301 0.78 18.52 -11.79
CA THR A 301 0.40 19.96 -11.85
C THR A 301 -1.08 20.25 -11.65
N THR A 302 -1.96 19.26 -11.86
CA THR A 302 -3.42 19.43 -11.70
C THR A 302 -3.92 19.16 -10.29
N VAL A 303 -3.08 18.59 -9.39
CA VAL A 303 -3.48 18.19 -8.03
C VAL A 303 -2.36 18.52 -7.03
N LYS A 304 -2.72 18.82 -5.79
CA LYS A 304 -1.73 19.00 -4.72
C LYS A 304 -1.14 17.66 -4.25
N SER A 305 -1.96 16.63 -4.25
CA SER A 305 -1.62 15.26 -3.93
C SER A 305 -2.37 14.34 -4.88
N PRO A 306 -1.71 13.44 -5.60
CA PRO A 306 -2.37 12.50 -6.51
C PRO A 306 -2.98 11.32 -5.73
N ASN A 307 -3.78 11.63 -4.70
CA ASN A 307 -4.37 10.68 -3.77
C ASN A 307 -5.87 10.53 -4.02
N PRO A 308 -6.37 9.38 -4.48
CA PRO A 308 -7.79 9.15 -4.72
C PRO A 308 -8.67 9.11 -3.45
N GLU A 309 -8.08 9.24 -2.26
CA GLU A 309 -8.79 9.46 -1.00
C GLU A 309 -9.29 10.90 -0.85
N GLU A 310 -8.65 11.86 -1.56
CA GLU A 310 -8.91 13.28 -1.41
C GLU A 310 -9.95 13.75 -2.44
N HIS A 311 -10.97 14.48 -1.97
CA HIS A 311 -11.98 15.09 -2.84
C HIS A 311 -11.33 16.00 -3.91
N SER A 312 -10.26 16.70 -3.56
CA SER A 312 -9.53 17.59 -4.47
C SER A 312 -8.93 16.86 -5.69
N ALA A 313 -8.62 15.57 -5.58
CA ALA A 313 -8.14 14.76 -6.69
C ALA A 313 -9.22 14.52 -7.76
N PHE A 314 -10.49 14.64 -7.41
CA PHE A 314 -11.62 14.45 -8.31
C PHE A 314 -12.13 15.72 -9.01
N GLU A 315 -11.59 16.90 -8.72
CA GLU A 315 -12.12 18.17 -9.28
C GLU A 315 -12.21 18.17 -10.82
N TYR A 316 -11.20 17.65 -11.52
CA TYR A 316 -11.22 17.54 -12.98
C TYR A 316 -12.18 16.45 -13.46
N ALA A 317 -12.23 15.33 -12.79
CA ALA A 317 -13.15 14.25 -13.09
C ALA A 317 -14.62 14.65 -12.86
N ILE A 318 -14.91 15.41 -11.79
CA ILE A 318 -16.25 15.94 -11.49
C ILE A 318 -16.70 16.89 -12.60
N ARG A 319 -15.89 17.88 -12.98
CA ARG A 319 -16.22 18.81 -14.08
C ARG A 319 -16.49 18.08 -15.40
N LEU A 320 -15.67 17.08 -15.72
CA LEU A 320 -15.89 16.28 -16.91
C LEU A 320 -17.14 15.39 -16.78
N GLY A 321 -17.35 14.80 -15.60
CA GLY A 321 -18.51 13.98 -15.29
C GLY A 321 -19.83 14.73 -15.40
N GLU A 322 -19.90 15.97 -14.91
CA GLU A 322 -21.06 16.86 -15.07
C GLU A 322 -21.35 17.13 -16.56
N LYS A 323 -20.31 17.43 -17.34
CA LYS A 323 -20.42 17.70 -18.78
C LYS A 323 -20.92 16.49 -19.56
N GLU A 324 -20.37 15.30 -19.29
CA GLU A 324 -20.69 14.06 -20.00
C GLU A 324 -21.95 13.36 -19.44
N GLY A 325 -22.42 13.77 -18.27
CA GLY A 325 -23.48 13.11 -17.53
C GLY A 325 -23.08 11.70 -17.11
N ALA A 326 -21.87 11.57 -16.54
CA ALA A 326 -21.31 10.27 -16.17
C ALA A 326 -22.06 9.65 -14.99
N ASP A 327 -22.15 8.32 -14.99
CA ASP A 327 -22.76 7.54 -13.90
C ASP A 327 -21.77 7.36 -12.73
N LEU A 328 -20.47 7.28 -13.05
CA LEU A 328 -19.41 7.00 -12.09
C LEU A 328 -18.10 7.67 -12.53
N LEU A 329 -17.39 8.24 -11.57
CA LEU A 329 -16.05 8.78 -11.74
C LEU A 329 -15.07 7.89 -10.97
N ILE A 330 -13.96 7.52 -11.61
CA ILE A 330 -12.94 6.64 -11.02
C ILE A 330 -11.57 7.31 -11.12
N ALA A 331 -10.78 7.21 -10.05
CA ALA A 331 -9.41 7.69 -9.99
C ALA A 331 -8.47 6.59 -9.48
N THR A 332 -7.29 6.46 -10.09
CA THR A 332 -6.20 5.62 -9.58
C THR A 332 -5.01 6.48 -9.21
N ASP A 333 -4.26 6.11 -8.17
CA ASP A 333 -3.04 6.82 -7.80
C ASP A 333 -1.88 6.55 -8.78
N PRO A 334 -0.74 7.25 -8.67
CA PRO A 334 0.31 7.19 -9.68
C PRO A 334 0.88 5.81 -9.97
N ASP A 335 0.98 4.92 -8.99
CA ASP A 335 1.44 3.55 -9.19
C ASP A 335 0.28 2.54 -9.32
N ALA A 336 -0.96 3.05 -9.40
CA ALA A 336 -2.19 2.32 -9.67
C ALA A 336 -2.40 1.09 -8.76
N ASP A 337 -2.00 1.20 -7.50
CA ASP A 337 -2.30 0.21 -6.47
C ASP A 337 -3.56 0.59 -5.66
N ARG A 338 -4.05 1.85 -5.76
CA ARG A 338 -5.27 2.34 -5.12
C ARG A 338 -6.27 2.88 -6.12
N LEU A 339 -7.55 2.72 -5.77
CA LEU A 339 -8.66 3.22 -6.55
C LEU A 339 -9.67 3.93 -5.65
N GLY A 340 -10.02 5.16 -6.01
CA GLY A 340 -11.15 5.90 -5.46
C GLY A 340 -12.24 6.09 -6.50
N ALA A 341 -13.46 6.38 -6.03
CA ALA A 341 -14.58 6.65 -6.92
C ALA A 341 -15.52 7.71 -6.35
N ALA A 342 -16.14 8.48 -7.25
CA ALA A 342 -17.22 9.38 -6.94
C ALA A 342 -18.50 8.97 -7.66
N VAL A 343 -19.58 8.86 -6.92
CA VAL A 343 -20.89 8.42 -7.38
C VAL A 343 -21.81 9.61 -7.64
N ARG A 344 -22.67 9.49 -8.65
CA ARG A 344 -23.67 10.50 -8.94
C ARG A 344 -24.80 10.43 -7.93
N MET A 345 -25.07 11.56 -7.29
CA MET A 345 -26.14 11.74 -6.31
C MET A 345 -27.47 12.05 -6.99
N PRO A 346 -28.62 11.87 -6.29
CA PRO A 346 -29.95 12.19 -6.83
C PRO A 346 -30.11 13.65 -7.27
N ASN A 347 -29.38 14.60 -6.66
CA ASN A 347 -29.38 16.02 -7.03
C ASN A 347 -28.47 16.32 -8.25
N GLY A 348 -27.74 15.32 -8.76
CA GLY A 348 -26.85 15.44 -9.90
C GLY A 348 -25.39 15.73 -9.55
N ASP A 349 -25.07 16.08 -8.31
CA ASP A 349 -23.70 16.25 -7.82
C ASP A 349 -22.96 14.90 -7.72
N TYR A 350 -21.66 14.97 -7.44
CA TYR A 350 -20.85 13.78 -7.20
C TYR A 350 -20.32 13.74 -5.77
N GLN A 351 -20.41 12.56 -5.16
CA GLN A 351 -19.88 12.29 -3.83
C GLN A 351 -18.75 11.23 -3.92
N VAL A 352 -17.58 11.57 -3.40
CA VAL A 352 -16.48 10.62 -3.24
C VAL A 352 -16.84 9.63 -2.13
N LEU A 353 -16.78 8.33 -2.45
CA LEU A 353 -16.99 7.26 -1.48
C LEU A 353 -15.70 6.92 -0.74
N THR A 354 -15.84 6.46 0.51
CA THR A 354 -14.69 5.97 1.29
C THR A 354 -14.21 4.60 0.79
N GLY A 355 -12.97 4.25 1.13
CA GLY A 355 -12.43 2.93 0.81
C GLY A 355 -13.24 1.78 1.42
N ASN A 356 -13.77 1.99 2.63
CA ASN A 356 -14.67 1.05 3.29
C ASN A 356 -16.00 0.86 2.55
N GLN A 357 -16.60 1.94 2.08
CA GLN A 357 -17.84 1.89 1.30
C GLN A 357 -17.64 1.16 -0.03
N LEU A 358 -16.55 1.48 -0.75
CA LEU A 358 -16.20 0.82 -2.01
C LEU A 358 -15.88 -0.67 -1.78
N GLY A 359 -15.10 -1.00 -0.77
CA GLY A 359 -14.81 -2.39 -0.42
C GLY A 359 -16.07 -3.18 -0.11
N SER A 360 -16.97 -2.62 0.70
CA SER A 360 -18.22 -3.27 1.11
C SER A 360 -19.16 -3.53 -0.06
N ILE A 361 -19.36 -2.55 -0.96
CA ILE A 361 -20.24 -2.74 -2.12
C ILE A 361 -19.66 -3.76 -3.12
N MET A 362 -18.34 -3.78 -3.30
CA MET A 362 -17.69 -4.78 -4.14
C MET A 362 -17.82 -6.19 -3.55
N ILE A 363 -17.60 -6.36 -2.24
CA ILE A 363 -17.79 -7.66 -1.55
C ILE A 363 -19.23 -8.13 -1.69
N HIS A 364 -20.20 -7.26 -1.44
CA HIS A 364 -21.62 -7.60 -1.58
C HIS A 364 -21.91 -8.14 -2.98
N TYR A 365 -21.49 -7.42 -4.02
CA TYR A 365 -21.69 -7.83 -5.39
C TYR A 365 -21.01 -9.17 -5.72
N ILE A 366 -19.73 -9.33 -5.35
CA ILE A 366 -18.98 -10.57 -5.60
C ILE A 366 -19.70 -11.78 -5.00
N LEU A 367 -20.08 -11.69 -3.73
CA LEU A 367 -20.67 -12.82 -3.02
C LEU A 367 -22.08 -13.12 -3.52
N GLU A 368 -22.89 -12.09 -3.79
CA GLU A 368 -24.22 -12.23 -4.36
C GLU A 368 -24.17 -12.85 -5.77
N ALA A 369 -23.32 -12.33 -6.66
CA ALA A 369 -23.22 -12.83 -8.03
C ALA A 369 -22.75 -14.29 -8.09
N HIS A 370 -21.74 -14.65 -7.28
CA HIS A 370 -21.28 -16.04 -7.18
C HIS A 370 -22.31 -16.96 -6.55
N GLN A 371 -23.09 -16.50 -5.57
CA GLN A 371 -24.17 -17.29 -4.97
C GLN A 371 -25.28 -17.54 -5.98
N GLN A 372 -25.71 -16.51 -6.72
CA GLN A 372 -26.74 -16.61 -7.75
C GLN A 372 -26.31 -17.53 -8.91
N ALA A 373 -25.04 -17.49 -9.28
CA ALA A 373 -24.46 -18.36 -10.30
C ALA A 373 -24.19 -19.80 -9.80
N GLY A 374 -24.33 -20.08 -8.50
CA GLY A 374 -24.00 -21.38 -7.91
C GLY A 374 -22.49 -21.68 -7.90
N THR A 375 -21.65 -20.67 -7.99
CA THR A 375 -20.17 -20.76 -8.07
C THR A 375 -19.45 -20.27 -6.81
N LEU A 376 -20.18 -19.92 -5.75
CA LEU A 376 -19.59 -19.51 -4.47
C LEU A 376 -18.95 -20.73 -3.78
N PRO A 377 -17.63 -20.76 -3.57
CA PRO A 377 -16.98 -21.89 -2.91
C PRO A 377 -17.44 -22.05 -1.45
N GLN A 378 -17.51 -23.30 -0.96
CA GLN A 378 -17.87 -23.56 0.44
C GLN A 378 -16.83 -23.03 1.43
N ASN A 379 -15.57 -22.96 1.01
CA ASN A 379 -14.46 -22.42 1.79
C ASN A 379 -14.07 -21.00 1.33
N ALA A 380 -15.04 -20.22 0.85
CA ALA A 380 -14.81 -18.83 0.42
C ALA A 380 -14.27 -17.97 1.57
N ALA A 381 -13.27 -17.16 1.28
CA ALA A 381 -12.63 -16.26 2.24
C ALA A 381 -12.52 -14.84 1.68
N VAL A 382 -12.89 -13.89 2.52
CA VAL A 382 -12.66 -12.45 2.32
C VAL A 382 -11.68 -11.96 3.39
N LEU A 383 -10.75 -11.08 3.01
CA LEU A 383 -9.73 -10.56 3.92
C LEU A 383 -9.84 -9.04 4.03
N LYS A 384 -9.64 -8.51 5.23
CA LYS A 384 -9.56 -7.07 5.46
C LYS A 384 -8.54 -6.72 6.54
N SER A 385 -8.09 -5.45 6.56
CA SER A 385 -7.29 -4.97 7.67
C SER A 385 -8.13 -4.90 8.96
N ILE A 386 -7.47 -5.01 10.12
CA ILE A 386 -8.12 -4.90 11.45
C ILE A 386 -8.78 -3.53 11.67
N VAL A 387 -8.49 -2.54 10.85
CA VAL A 387 -9.04 -1.17 10.92
C VAL A 387 -10.01 -0.86 9.77
N SER A 388 -10.36 -1.86 8.95
CA SER A 388 -11.40 -1.75 7.93
C SER A 388 -12.79 -2.03 8.50
N SER A 389 -13.84 -1.60 7.77
CA SER A 389 -15.23 -1.62 8.22
C SER A 389 -15.77 -3.01 8.60
N GLU A 390 -16.54 -3.08 9.68
CA GLU A 390 -17.30 -4.29 10.06
C GLU A 390 -18.57 -4.50 9.21
N LEU A 391 -18.96 -3.53 8.38
CA LEU A 391 -19.99 -3.74 7.36
C LEU A 391 -19.60 -4.88 6.41
N ALA A 392 -18.31 -4.93 6.02
CA ALA A 392 -17.77 -6.03 5.21
C ALA A 392 -17.90 -7.40 5.89
N THR A 393 -17.73 -7.46 7.22
CA THR A 393 -17.93 -8.68 8.00
C THR A 393 -19.40 -9.10 7.99
N ALA A 394 -20.32 -8.16 8.25
CA ALA A 394 -21.76 -8.43 8.24
C ALA A 394 -22.23 -8.95 6.85
N ILE A 395 -21.70 -8.38 5.77
CA ILE A 395 -21.99 -8.86 4.41
C ILE A 395 -21.46 -10.28 4.21
N ALA A 396 -20.22 -10.57 4.58
CA ALA A 396 -19.63 -11.90 4.42
C ALA A 396 -20.42 -12.97 5.20
N GLU A 397 -20.85 -12.66 6.41
CA GLU A 397 -21.67 -13.55 7.25
C GLU A 397 -23.00 -13.94 6.59
N LYS A 398 -23.71 -12.98 5.93
CA LYS A 398 -24.94 -13.25 5.19
C LYS A 398 -24.76 -14.36 4.14
N TYR A 399 -23.60 -14.38 3.47
CA TYR A 399 -23.28 -15.35 2.43
C TYR A 399 -22.51 -16.58 2.95
N ASN A 400 -22.47 -16.80 4.27
CA ASN A 400 -21.69 -17.88 4.91
C ASN A 400 -20.21 -17.90 4.47
N THR A 401 -19.66 -16.74 4.16
CA THR A 401 -18.28 -16.54 3.76
C THR A 401 -17.45 -16.09 4.95
N LYS A 402 -16.28 -16.68 5.13
CA LYS A 402 -15.42 -16.37 6.27
C LYS A 402 -14.68 -15.05 6.06
N MET A 403 -14.79 -14.14 7.03
CA MET A 403 -13.99 -12.92 7.10
C MET A 403 -12.71 -13.19 7.90
N PHE A 404 -11.57 -12.82 7.34
CA PHE A 404 -10.27 -12.86 8.00
C PHE A 404 -9.75 -11.44 8.21
N ASN A 405 -9.45 -11.10 9.45
CA ASN A 405 -8.85 -9.83 9.82
C ASN A 405 -7.32 -9.99 9.89
N VAL A 406 -6.59 -9.15 9.20
CA VAL A 406 -5.13 -9.11 9.21
C VAL A 406 -4.61 -7.75 9.68
N LEU A 407 -3.35 -7.67 10.09
CA LEU A 407 -2.73 -6.39 10.42
C LEU A 407 -2.75 -5.44 9.22
N THR A 408 -2.66 -4.14 9.48
CA THR A 408 -2.57 -3.11 8.43
C THR A 408 -1.30 -3.28 7.61
N GLY A 409 -1.46 -3.29 6.31
CA GLY A 409 -0.43 -3.51 5.30
C GLY A 409 -0.79 -4.70 4.42
N PHE A 410 -0.91 -4.46 3.11
CA PHE A 410 -1.42 -5.45 2.15
C PHE A 410 -0.58 -6.73 2.09
N LYS A 411 0.69 -6.67 2.52
CA LYS A 411 1.57 -7.84 2.66
C LYS A 411 0.97 -8.95 3.53
N PHE A 412 0.17 -8.60 4.54
CA PHE A 412 -0.49 -9.60 5.39
C PHE A 412 -1.69 -10.27 4.70
N ILE A 413 -2.36 -9.56 3.79
CA ILE A 413 -3.35 -10.16 2.88
C ILE A 413 -2.64 -11.09 1.90
N ALA A 414 -1.53 -10.64 1.30
CA ALA A 414 -0.73 -11.44 0.37
C ALA A 414 -0.19 -12.72 1.01
N GLU A 415 0.31 -12.66 2.25
CA GLU A 415 0.78 -13.81 3.02
C GLU A 415 -0.34 -14.85 3.22
N LYS A 416 -1.56 -14.40 3.53
CA LYS A 416 -2.73 -15.30 3.64
C LYS A 416 -3.10 -15.92 2.31
N ILE A 417 -3.06 -15.18 1.22
CA ILE A 417 -3.31 -15.71 -0.12
C ILE A 417 -2.27 -16.78 -0.46
N GLN A 418 -1.00 -16.54 -0.17
CA GLN A 418 0.08 -17.51 -0.38
C GLN A 418 -0.16 -18.78 0.44
N GLN A 419 -0.54 -18.64 1.71
CA GLN A 419 -0.91 -19.78 2.56
C GLN A 419 -2.05 -20.59 1.95
N TYR A 420 -3.12 -19.93 1.46
CA TYR A 420 -4.26 -20.62 0.85
C TYR A 420 -3.92 -21.33 -0.46
N GLU A 421 -2.97 -20.79 -1.23
CA GLU A 421 -2.47 -21.43 -2.45
C GLU A 421 -1.67 -22.72 -2.13
N GLU A 422 -0.94 -22.73 -1.00
CA GLU A 422 -0.12 -23.86 -0.57
C GLU A 422 -0.93 -24.96 0.13
N ASP A 423 -1.84 -24.58 1.05
CA ASP A 423 -2.57 -25.53 1.91
C ASP A 423 -4.00 -25.85 1.44
N HIS A 424 -4.51 -25.10 0.45
CA HIS A 424 -5.87 -25.20 -0.09
C HIS A 424 -6.98 -25.10 0.98
N SER A 425 -6.67 -24.45 2.11
CA SER A 425 -7.60 -24.33 3.23
C SER A 425 -8.77 -23.40 2.94
N GLN A 426 -8.55 -22.37 2.13
CA GLN A 426 -9.55 -21.37 1.76
C GLN A 426 -9.45 -21.02 0.26
N THR A 427 -10.55 -20.50 -0.27
CA THR A 427 -10.58 -19.90 -1.62
C THR A 427 -10.71 -18.39 -1.48
N PHE A 428 -9.68 -17.65 -1.89
CA PHE A 428 -9.66 -16.19 -1.86
C PHE A 428 -10.72 -15.62 -2.81
N MET A 429 -11.62 -14.76 -2.28
CA MET A 429 -12.65 -14.09 -3.07
C MET A 429 -12.38 -12.60 -3.23
N PHE A 430 -11.88 -11.92 -2.19
CA PHE A 430 -11.58 -10.50 -2.18
C PHE A 430 -10.73 -10.12 -0.97
N GLY A 431 -9.88 -9.11 -1.14
CA GLY A 431 -9.13 -8.51 -0.04
C GLY A 431 -9.09 -7.00 -0.16
N PHE A 432 -9.16 -6.26 0.97
CA PHE A 432 -9.10 -4.81 0.93
C PHE A 432 -8.56 -4.18 2.22
N GLU A 433 -8.12 -2.94 2.07
CA GLU A 433 -7.80 -2.01 3.15
C GLU A 433 -8.66 -0.75 3.03
N GLU A 434 -8.98 -0.12 4.16
CA GLU A 434 -9.74 1.13 4.25
C GLU A 434 -9.10 2.27 3.43
N SER A 435 -7.80 2.17 3.19
CA SER A 435 -7.00 3.14 2.44
C SER A 435 -7.07 2.94 0.92
N TYR A 436 -8.22 2.50 0.40
CA TYR A 436 -8.52 2.39 -1.04
C TYR A 436 -7.69 1.34 -1.80
N GLY A 437 -7.15 0.36 -1.10
CA GLY A 437 -6.43 -0.76 -1.69
C GLY A 437 -7.29 -2.02 -1.77
N TYR A 438 -7.43 -2.61 -2.97
CA TYR A 438 -8.28 -3.77 -3.22
C TYR A 438 -7.55 -4.82 -4.06
N LEU A 439 -7.93 -6.08 -3.87
CA LEU A 439 -7.54 -7.19 -4.73
C LEU A 439 -8.72 -8.12 -4.97
N VAL A 440 -9.00 -8.42 -6.25
CA VAL A 440 -10.14 -9.26 -6.66
C VAL A 440 -9.70 -10.69 -6.96
N LYS A 441 -8.58 -10.87 -7.65
CA LYS A 441 -8.03 -12.18 -8.06
C LYS A 441 -6.59 -12.32 -7.64
N PRO A 442 -6.17 -13.51 -7.19
CA PRO A 442 -4.87 -13.73 -6.56
C PRO A 442 -3.71 -13.93 -7.53
N PHE A 443 -3.84 -13.60 -8.82
CA PHE A 443 -2.71 -13.67 -9.76
C PHE A 443 -1.66 -12.57 -9.52
N VAL A 444 -1.99 -11.55 -8.73
CA VAL A 444 -1.10 -10.56 -8.12
C VAL A 444 -1.09 -10.75 -6.61
N ARG A 445 -0.09 -10.19 -5.92
CA ARG A 445 0.09 -10.26 -4.46
C ARG A 445 0.20 -8.89 -3.80
N ASP A 446 -0.31 -7.87 -4.46
CA ASP A 446 -0.50 -6.53 -3.90
C ASP A 446 -1.85 -5.98 -4.34
N LYS A 447 -2.21 -4.80 -3.84
CA LYS A 447 -3.39 -4.05 -4.28
C LYS A 447 -3.35 -3.85 -5.79
N ASP A 448 -4.48 -3.98 -6.44
CA ASP A 448 -4.59 -3.87 -7.89
C ASP A 448 -5.78 -2.97 -8.29
N ALA A 449 -5.47 -1.72 -8.59
CA ALA A 449 -6.49 -0.77 -9.02
C ALA A 449 -7.06 -1.08 -10.41
N ILE A 450 -6.34 -1.81 -11.26
CA ILE A 450 -6.86 -2.20 -12.59
C ILE A 450 -7.93 -3.29 -12.45
N GLN A 451 -7.71 -4.26 -11.57
CA GLN A 451 -8.75 -5.24 -11.22
C GLN A 451 -9.98 -4.54 -10.61
N ALA A 452 -9.74 -3.65 -9.63
CA ALA A 452 -10.81 -2.92 -8.96
C ALA A 452 -11.59 -2.01 -9.93
N LEU A 453 -10.92 -1.40 -10.91
CA LEU A 453 -11.53 -0.58 -11.97
C LEU A 453 -12.56 -1.38 -12.78
N VAL A 454 -12.18 -2.57 -13.26
CA VAL A 454 -13.07 -3.44 -14.04
C VAL A 454 -14.24 -3.93 -13.20
N LEU A 455 -13.95 -4.39 -11.96
CA LEU A 455 -14.99 -4.88 -11.06
C LEU A 455 -15.98 -3.78 -10.69
N LEU A 456 -15.50 -2.59 -10.32
CA LEU A 456 -16.38 -1.48 -9.91
C LEU A 456 -17.26 -0.99 -11.06
N ALA A 457 -16.74 -1.00 -12.30
CA ALA A 457 -17.54 -0.72 -13.48
C ALA A 457 -18.65 -1.78 -13.69
N GLU A 458 -18.35 -3.06 -13.45
CA GLU A 458 -19.36 -4.13 -13.48
C GLU A 458 -20.42 -3.96 -12.39
N VAL A 459 -20.01 -3.62 -11.17
CA VAL A 459 -20.93 -3.30 -10.05
C VAL A 459 -21.85 -2.13 -10.40
N ALA A 460 -21.30 -1.06 -10.98
CA ALA A 460 -22.10 0.09 -11.43
C ALA A 460 -23.10 -0.31 -12.55
N ALA A 461 -22.69 -1.18 -13.48
CA ALA A 461 -23.56 -1.72 -14.51
C ALA A 461 -24.71 -2.56 -13.91
N PHE A 462 -24.42 -3.34 -12.85
CA PHE A 462 -25.43 -4.12 -12.14
C PHE A 462 -26.53 -3.25 -11.54
N TYR A 463 -26.17 -2.18 -10.84
CA TYR A 463 -27.17 -1.27 -10.29
C TYR A 463 -27.89 -0.45 -11.37
N LYS A 464 -27.17 -0.01 -12.41
CA LYS A 464 -27.78 0.71 -13.53
C LYS A 464 -28.84 -0.11 -14.26
N LYS A 465 -28.62 -1.42 -14.44
CA LYS A 465 -29.63 -2.34 -15.02
C LYS A 465 -30.92 -2.38 -14.19
N GLN A 466 -30.82 -2.15 -12.89
CA GLN A 466 -31.97 -2.08 -11.98
C GLN A 466 -32.59 -0.67 -11.92
N GLY A 467 -32.11 0.29 -12.70
CA GLY A 467 -32.54 1.69 -12.65
C GLY A 467 -32.02 2.45 -11.43
N LYS A 468 -30.96 1.93 -10.80
CA LYS A 468 -30.31 2.49 -9.59
C LYS A 468 -28.94 3.04 -9.93
N THR A 469 -28.49 4.01 -9.13
CA THR A 469 -27.08 4.44 -9.09
C THR A 469 -26.29 3.54 -8.13
N LEU A 470 -24.96 3.66 -8.17
CA LEU A 470 -24.08 2.99 -7.17
C LEU A 470 -24.36 3.53 -5.75
N TYR A 471 -24.75 4.82 -5.64
CA TYR A 471 -25.18 5.41 -4.37
C TYR A 471 -26.43 4.72 -3.81
N ASP A 472 -27.46 4.50 -4.67
CA ASP A 472 -28.68 3.79 -4.25
C ASP A 472 -28.36 2.38 -3.79
N GLY A 473 -27.45 1.69 -4.48
CA GLY A 473 -26.99 0.36 -4.07
C GLY A 473 -26.30 0.36 -2.70
N LEU A 474 -25.52 1.39 -2.40
CA LEU A 474 -24.91 1.55 -1.08
C LEU A 474 -25.98 1.81 0.00
N GLN A 475 -27.03 2.60 -0.30
CA GLN A 475 -28.14 2.81 0.63
C GLN A 475 -28.91 1.50 0.90
N ASP A 476 -29.17 0.68 -0.12
CA ASP A 476 -29.78 -0.64 0.07
C ASP A 476 -28.96 -1.52 1.05
N ILE A 477 -27.62 -1.49 0.92
CA ILE A 477 -26.73 -2.21 1.82
C ILE A 477 -26.83 -1.68 3.26
N PHE A 478 -26.86 -0.36 3.46
CA PHE A 478 -27.03 0.22 4.79
C PHE A 478 -28.41 -0.09 5.39
N GLU A 479 -29.46 -0.09 4.59
CA GLU A 479 -30.81 -0.48 5.06
C GLU A 479 -30.85 -1.95 5.50
N GLU A 480 -30.11 -2.83 4.83
CA GLU A 480 -30.09 -4.26 5.14
C GLU A 480 -29.20 -4.57 6.36
N PHE A 481 -27.99 -4.02 6.44
CA PHE A 481 -26.98 -4.41 7.43
C PHE A 481 -26.83 -3.43 8.60
N GLY A 482 -27.42 -2.24 8.52
CA GLY A 482 -27.23 -1.12 9.42
C GLY A 482 -26.25 -0.09 8.87
N TYR A 483 -26.21 1.07 9.53
CA TYR A 483 -25.38 2.21 9.12
C TYR A 483 -24.01 2.11 9.79
N PHE A 484 -22.98 1.96 9.00
CA PHE A 484 -21.59 1.97 9.43
C PHE A 484 -20.95 3.24 8.90
N GLU A 485 -20.29 3.97 9.78
CA GLU A 485 -19.53 5.17 9.41
C GLU A 485 -18.14 5.07 10.07
N GLU A 486 -17.12 5.35 9.29
CA GLU A 486 -15.73 5.35 9.75
C GLU A 486 -15.06 6.69 9.51
N LYS A 487 -14.15 7.07 10.40
CA LYS A 487 -13.30 8.25 10.28
C LYS A 487 -11.91 7.97 10.77
N THR A 488 -10.91 8.37 9.99
CA THR A 488 -9.51 8.32 10.42
C THR A 488 -9.03 9.72 10.78
N ILE A 489 -8.46 9.87 11.97
CA ILE A 489 -7.83 11.11 12.44
C ILE A 489 -6.33 10.88 12.50
N SER A 490 -5.57 11.69 11.78
CA SER A 490 -4.10 11.67 11.81
C SER A 490 -3.59 12.88 12.58
N VAL A 491 -2.85 12.65 13.66
CA VAL A 491 -2.24 13.69 14.48
C VAL A 491 -0.73 13.65 14.30
N THR A 492 -0.15 14.73 13.77
CA THR A 492 1.30 14.89 13.65
C THR A 492 1.81 15.58 14.89
N MET A 493 2.77 14.96 15.59
CA MET A 493 3.45 15.53 16.75
C MET A 493 4.88 15.88 16.34
N SER A 494 5.08 17.11 15.85
CA SER A 494 6.35 17.55 15.28
C SER A 494 7.47 17.67 16.32
N GLY A 495 8.73 17.55 15.86
CA GLY A 495 9.95 17.75 16.64
C GLY A 495 10.46 16.51 17.35
N ILE A 496 11.64 16.63 17.94
CA ILE A 496 12.36 15.54 18.64
C ILE A 496 11.51 14.96 19.80
N GLU A 497 10.69 15.77 20.43
CA GLU A 497 9.78 15.35 21.50
C GLU A 497 8.52 14.61 20.99
N GLY A 498 8.16 14.76 19.71
CA GLY A 498 6.93 14.22 19.14
C GLY A 498 6.84 12.68 19.25
N SER A 499 7.90 11.98 18.88
CA SER A 499 7.99 10.52 19.04
C SER A 499 7.89 10.08 20.50
N GLY A 500 8.44 10.87 21.43
CA GLY A 500 8.32 10.63 22.88
C GLY A 500 6.87 10.77 23.35
N LYS A 501 6.15 11.80 22.91
CA LYS A 501 4.72 12.01 23.23
C LYS A 501 3.84 10.88 22.71
N ILE A 502 4.08 10.41 21.49
CA ILE A 502 3.35 9.28 20.93
C ILE A 502 3.57 8.02 21.76
N LYS A 503 4.82 7.70 22.11
CA LYS A 503 5.16 6.56 22.97
C LYS A 503 4.50 6.65 24.34
N ALA A 504 4.52 7.85 24.96
CA ALA A 504 3.88 8.10 26.25
C ALA A 504 2.35 7.93 26.17
N LEU A 505 1.71 8.40 25.10
CA LEU A 505 0.29 8.21 24.87
C LEU A 505 -0.08 6.72 24.74
N MET A 506 0.67 5.97 23.94
CA MET A 506 0.46 4.52 23.80
C MET A 506 0.66 3.76 25.11
N ALA A 507 1.68 4.12 25.91
CA ALA A 507 1.91 3.55 27.23
C ALA A 507 0.74 3.87 28.18
N LYS A 508 0.28 5.12 28.22
CA LYS A 508 -0.88 5.54 29.01
C LYS A 508 -2.14 4.74 28.66
N CYS A 509 -2.43 4.57 27.34
CA CYS A 509 -3.58 3.81 26.88
C CYS A 509 -3.50 2.31 27.23
N ARG A 510 -2.30 1.75 27.44
CA ARG A 510 -2.10 0.37 27.93
C ARG A 510 -2.21 0.26 29.44
N GLU A 511 -1.56 1.14 30.18
CA GLU A 511 -1.52 1.12 31.65
C GLU A 511 -2.86 1.54 32.29
N GLN A 512 -3.56 2.46 31.63
CA GLN A 512 -4.83 3.03 32.05
C GLN A 512 -5.86 2.85 30.91
N ALA A 513 -6.10 1.59 30.53
CA ALA A 513 -6.98 1.29 29.42
C ALA A 513 -8.35 1.97 29.60
N PRO A 514 -8.85 2.71 28.61
CA PRO A 514 -10.17 3.28 28.64
C PRO A 514 -11.24 2.19 28.83
N THR A 515 -12.18 2.42 29.73
CA THR A 515 -13.32 1.51 29.98
C THR A 515 -14.56 1.91 29.19
N GLU A 516 -14.57 3.13 28.66
CA GLU A 516 -15.66 3.67 27.83
C GLU A 516 -15.14 4.69 26.82
N PHE A 517 -15.90 4.90 25.75
CA PHE A 517 -15.73 6.00 24.81
C PHE A 517 -17.08 6.68 24.58
N ALA A 518 -17.16 7.99 24.86
CA ALA A 518 -18.38 8.78 24.75
C ALA A 518 -19.60 8.14 25.45
N GLY A 519 -19.39 7.51 26.63
CA GLY A 519 -20.43 6.85 27.42
C GLY A 519 -20.80 5.44 26.97
N ILE A 520 -20.16 4.90 25.93
CA ILE A 520 -20.36 3.51 25.47
C ILE A 520 -19.24 2.65 26.06
N GLN A 521 -19.60 1.58 26.77
CA GLN A 521 -18.65 0.71 27.47
C GLN A 521 -17.80 -0.10 26.51
N VAL A 522 -16.54 -0.34 26.88
CA VAL A 522 -15.62 -1.23 26.16
C VAL A 522 -15.94 -2.67 26.50
N ALA A 523 -16.34 -3.45 25.52
CA ALA A 523 -16.62 -4.88 25.64
C ALA A 523 -15.34 -5.73 25.62
N GLN A 524 -14.35 -5.34 24.80
CA GLN A 524 -13.04 -5.99 24.75
C GLN A 524 -11.96 -5.04 24.21
N THR A 525 -10.73 -5.28 24.63
CA THR A 525 -9.53 -4.56 24.16
C THR A 525 -8.57 -5.56 23.54
N GLU A 526 -8.05 -5.25 22.35
CA GLU A 526 -6.99 -6.00 21.68
C GLU A 526 -5.70 -5.18 21.71
N ASP A 527 -4.65 -5.70 22.35
CA ASP A 527 -3.30 -5.17 22.29
C ASP A 527 -2.46 -6.06 21.37
N PHE A 528 -2.24 -5.60 20.17
CA PHE A 528 -1.47 -6.34 19.17
C PHE A 528 0.04 -6.35 19.44
N LYS A 529 0.54 -5.49 20.33
CA LYS A 529 1.93 -5.53 20.74
C LYS A 529 2.19 -6.63 21.77
N GLU A 530 1.28 -6.75 22.75
CA GLU A 530 1.36 -7.77 23.79
C GLU A 530 0.66 -9.08 23.36
N LEU A 531 0.04 -9.09 22.16
CA LEU A 531 -0.70 -10.23 21.58
C LEU A 531 -1.83 -10.73 22.52
N THR A 532 -2.53 -9.81 23.17
CA THR A 532 -3.60 -10.14 24.13
C THR A 532 -4.93 -9.52 23.73
N ARG A 533 -5.99 -10.27 23.90
CA ARG A 533 -7.38 -9.78 23.92
C ARG A 533 -7.90 -9.88 25.34
N THR A 534 -8.37 -8.77 25.91
CA THR A 534 -8.93 -8.70 27.26
C THR A 534 -10.41 -8.35 27.17
N PHE A 535 -11.28 -9.15 27.74
CA PHE A 535 -12.72 -8.92 27.80
C PHE A 535 -13.10 -8.07 29.02
N ALA A 536 -14.31 -7.48 29.00
CA ALA A 536 -14.81 -6.63 30.09
C ALA A 536 -14.86 -7.35 31.44
N ASP A 537 -15.02 -8.68 31.47
CA ASP A 537 -15.00 -9.52 32.68
C ASP A 537 -13.57 -9.86 33.18
N GLY A 538 -12.54 -9.35 32.49
CA GLY A 538 -11.12 -9.57 32.81
C GLY A 538 -10.54 -10.88 32.27
N GLN A 539 -11.30 -11.70 31.54
CA GLN A 539 -10.74 -12.85 30.85
C GLN A 539 -9.79 -12.39 29.73
N THR A 540 -8.78 -13.21 29.44
CA THR A 540 -7.80 -12.90 28.40
C THR A 540 -7.62 -14.06 27.44
N GLU A 541 -7.39 -13.74 26.15
CA GLU A 541 -7.03 -14.68 25.09
C GLU A 541 -5.75 -14.21 24.38
N GLN A 542 -5.02 -15.14 23.78
CA GLN A 542 -3.86 -14.81 22.97
C GLN A 542 -4.26 -14.56 21.52
N LEU A 543 -3.84 -13.42 20.96
CA LEU A 543 -4.00 -13.10 19.54
C LEU A 543 -3.00 -13.91 18.69
N GLN A 544 -3.49 -14.45 17.58
CA GLN A 544 -2.69 -15.25 16.64
C GLN A 544 -2.26 -14.40 15.44
N THR A 545 -1.54 -13.30 15.72
CA THR A 545 -1.01 -12.39 14.70
C THR A 545 0.46 -12.07 14.99
N PRO A 546 1.25 -11.59 14.03
CA PRO A 546 2.52 -10.97 14.35
C PRO A 546 2.34 -9.77 15.30
N PRO A 547 3.35 -9.42 16.12
CA PRO A 547 3.24 -8.26 17.00
C PRO A 547 3.23 -6.94 16.18
N SER A 548 2.39 -5.99 16.60
CA SER A 548 2.28 -4.66 16.01
C SER A 548 1.84 -3.65 17.07
N ASP A 549 2.39 -2.43 17.04
CA ASP A 549 2.01 -1.40 18.03
C ASP A 549 0.65 -0.80 17.69
N VAL A 550 -0.40 -1.57 17.96
CA VAL A 550 -1.82 -1.21 17.75
C VAL A 550 -2.63 -1.58 18.99
N LEU A 551 -3.53 -0.69 19.39
CA LEU A 551 -4.60 -0.96 20.35
C LEU A 551 -5.94 -0.84 19.63
N LYS A 552 -6.85 -1.80 19.85
CA LYS A 552 -8.23 -1.75 19.33
C LYS A 552 -9.23 -2.04 20.46
N TYR A 553 -10.17 -1.13 20.63
CA TYR A 553 -11.24 -1.19 21.63
C TYR A 553 -12.55 -1.46 20.90
N HIS A 554 -13.21 -2.57 21.21
CA HIS A 554 -14.54 -2.91 20.73
C HIS A 554 -15.56 -2.49 21.77
N LEU A 555 -16.61 -1.78 21.36
CA LEU A 555 -17.65 -1.27 22.24
C LEU A 555 -18.87 -2.18 22.23
N GLU A 556 -19.70 -2.09 23.28
CA GLU A 556 -20.90 -2.94 23.45
C GLU A 556 -21.94 -2.80 22.34
N ASP A 557 -21.99 -1.63 21.67
CA ASP A 557 -22.91 -1.36 20.56
C ASP A 557 -22.41 -1.83 19.18
N GLY A 558 -21.21 -2.44 19.13
CA GLY A 558 -20.56 -2.88 17.89
C GLY A 558 -19.69 -1.82 17.22
N SER A 559 -19.61 -0.61 17.79
CA SER A 559 -18.62 0.41 17.39
C SER A 559 -17.22 0.01 17.86
N TRP A 560 -16.17 0.62 17.29
CA TRP A 560 -14.80 0.38 17.75
C TRP A 560 -13.88 1.57 17.48
N ILE A 561 -12.80 1.64 18.25
CA ILE A 561 -11.73 2.64 18.10
C ILE A 561 -10.39 1.92 18.06
N ALA A 562 -9.54 2.26 17.11
CA ALA A 562 -8.17 1.76 17.09
C ALA A 562 -7.15 2.91 17.11
N ILE A 563 -6.02 2.68 17.76
CA ILE A 563 -4.93 3.64 17.91
C ILE A 563 -3.66 2.98 17.37
N ARG A 564 -3.01 3.66 16.42
CA ARG A 564 -1.80 3.14 15.76
C ARG A 564 -0.79 4.26 15.51
N PRO A 565 0.41 4.20 16.10
CA PRO A 565 1.51 5.08 15.70
C PRO A 565 2.02 4.74 14.31
N SER A 566 2.50 5.75 13.58
CA SER A 566 3.25 5.54 12.35
C SER A 566 4.62 4.96 12.66
N GLY A 567 5.09 3.99 11.86
CA GLY A 567 6.42 3.43 11.99
C GLY A 567 7.54 4.33 11.45
N THR A 568 7.21 5.29 10.58
CA THR A 568 8.18 6.06 9.79
C THR A 568 8.09 7.57 10.00
N GLU A 569 7.01 8.06 10.59
CA GLU A 569 6.75 9.49 10.78
C GLU A 569 6.29 9.76 12.21
N PRO A 570 6.53 10.97 12.78
CA PRO A 570 6.03 11.34 14.10
C PRO A 570 4.50 11.62 14.06
N LYS A 571 3.75 10.60 13.65
CA LYS A 571 2.28 10.62 13.50
C LYS A 571 1.64 9.48 14.29
N ILE A 572 0.45 9.74 14.81
CA ILE A 572 -0.43 8.72 15.36
C ILE A 572 -1.79 8.79 14.66
N LYS A 573 -2.34 7.65 14.33
CA LYS A 573 -3.65 7.52 13.70
C LYS A 573 -4.65 6.94 14.68
N PHE A 574 -5.83 7.55 14.68
CA PHE A 574 -7.01 7.04 15.37
C PHE A 574 -8.03 6.66 14.31
N TYR A 575 -8.48 5.43 14.36
CA TYR A 575 -9.53 4.91 13.51
C TYR A 575 -10.80 4.81 14.34
N LEU A 576 -11.83 5.52 13.93
CA LEU A 576 -13.14 5.55 14.58
C LEU A 576 -14.12 4.82 13.68
N ALA A 577 -14.93 3.92 14.24
CA ALA A 577 -15.96 3.21 13.50
C ALA A 577 -17.21 3.05 14.34
N THR A 578 -18.35 3.32 13.73
CA THR A 578 -19.66 3.20 14.38
C THR A 578 -20.52 2.15 13.72
N LYS A 579 -21.43 1.59 14.50
CA LYS A 579 -22.60 0.84 14.05
C LYS A 579 -23.85 1.55 14.59
N ALA A 580 -24.80 1.84 13.72
CA ALA A 580 -25.99 2.62 14.06
C ALA A 580 -27.23 2.14 13.29
N THR A 581 -28.40 2.60 13.72
CA THR A 581 -29.67 2.30 13.08
C THR A 581 -30.08 3.34 12.03
N SER A 582 -29.36 4.48 12.00
CA SER A 582 -29.54 5.54 11.01
C SER A 582 -28.24 6.27 10.72
N SER A 583 -28.17 6.95 9.58
CA SER A 583 -27.03 7.79 9.21
C SER A 583 -26.79 8.92 10.20
N SER A 584 -27.86 9.57 10.72
CA SER A 584 -27.73 10.64 11.72
C SER A 584 -27.09 10.13 13.00
N GLU A 585 -27.54 8.97 13.51
CA GLU A 585 -26.97 8.34 14.70
C GLU A 585 -25.48 7.98 14.49
N ALA A 586 -25.12 7.46 13.31
CA ALA A 586 -23.74 7.14 12.98
C ALA A 586 -22.85 8.39 13.04
N SER A 587 -23.27 9.47 12.40
CA SER A 587 -22.52 10.73 12.37
C SER A 587 -22.42 11.39 13.76
N GLU A 588 -23.47 11.34 14.58
CA GLU A 588 -23.43 11.81 15.97
C GLU A 588 -22.42 11.04 16.83
N LYS A 589 -22.38 9.70 16.69
CA LYS A 589 -21.40 8.86 17.37
C LYS A 589 -19.96 9.17 16.92
N ILE A 590 -19.71 9.32 15.61
CA ILE A 590 -18.39 9.71 15.08
C ILE A 590 -17.95 11.05 15.68
N ALA A 591 -18.82 12.04 15.73
CA ALA A 591 -18.51 13.35 16.31
C ALA A 591 -18.17 13.25 17.81
N ALA A 592 -18.90 12.39 18.56
CA ALA A 592 -18.63 12.15 19.97
C ALA A 592 -17.28 11.45 20.19
N PHE A 593 -16.93 10.44 19.38
CA PHE A 593 -15.62 9.77 19.44
C PHE A 593 -14.47 10.72 19.06
N GLU A 594 -14.69 11.58 18.06
CA GLU A 594 -13.71 12.60 17.67
C GLU A 594 -13.40 13.57 18.83
N ALA A 595 -14.42 13.97 19.59
CA ALA A 595 -14.24 14.81 20.77
C ALA A 595 -13.37 14.12 21.83
N VAL A 596 -13.55 12.80 22.07
CA VAL A 596 -12.72 12.01 22.99
C VAL A 596 -11.27 11.94 22.51
N VAL A 597 -11.05 11.69 21.22
CA VAL A 597 -9.70 11.64 20.62
C VAL A 597 -8.99 12.99 20.76
N ASN A 598 -9.71 14.10 20.51
CA ASN A 598 -9.17 15.44 20.68
C ASN A 598 -8.75 15.75 22.11
N GLU A 599 -9.45 15.19 23.10
CA GLU A 599 -9.02 15.29 24.52
C GLU A 599 -7.80 14.42 24.83
N LEU A 600 -7.70 13.21 24.26
CA LEU A 600 -6.56 12.32 24.45
C LEU A 600 -5.25 12.88 23.87
N THR A 601 -5.35 13.75 22.87
CA THR A 601 -4.19 14.30 22.12
C THR A 601 -3.76 15.69 22.58
N LYS A 602 -4.46 16.30 23.56
CA LYS A 602 -4.06 17.54 24.24
C LYS A 602 -2.94 17.27 25.25
#